data_8c95d73b3a391a1b14ab3907c56f68df
#
_entry.id   8c95d73b3a391a1b14ab3907c56f68df
#
_cell.length_a   1.000
_cell.length_b   1.000
_cell.length_c   1.000
_cell.angle_alpha   90.00
_cell.angle_beta   90.00
_cell.angle_gamma   90.00
#
_symmetry.space_group_name_H-M   'P 1'
#
loop_
_entity.id
_entity.type
_entity.pdbx_description
1 polymer ?
#
loop_
_entity_poly.entity_id
_entity_poly.type
_entity_poly.pdbx_seq_one_letter_code
_entity_poly.pdbx_strand_id
1 'polypeptide(L)'
;MAGKFYLISACLLGHKVRYDGRDCLVKELVDHLLPDQYVTICPEVSGGLPIPRPAAEIQSGDGLDVLLYQAHVIDINGTDVSDAFIKGAYAALDLAQRFQATHAILKAHSPSCSSKLIYDGSFTGNKIQGDGVTAALLKQHGMEVMTEDEFLQMIL
;
A
#
# COMPACT_ATOMS: atom_id res chain seq x y z
N MET A 1 -10.92 23.55 -13.12
CA MET A 1 -11.45 22.40 -12.36
C MET A 1 -10.28 21.52 -11.92
N ALA A 2 -10.19 21.27 -10.64
CA ALA A 2 -9.17 20.37 -10.16
C ALA A 2 -9.51 18.95 -10.62
N GLY A 3 -8.69 18.35 -11.47
CA GLY A 3 -8.79 16.95 -11.82
C GLY A 3 -8.43 16.04 -10.64
N LYS A 4 -8.73 14.76 -10.77
CA LYS A 4 -8.26 13.78 -9.80
C LYS A 4 -6.74 13.66 -9.88
N PHE A 5 -6.09 13.60 -8.74
CA PHE A 5 -4.66 13.33 -8.63
C PHE A 5 -4.46 12.08 -7.78
N TYR A 6 -3.60 11.18 -8.24
CA TYR A 6 -3.46 9.85 -7.69
C TYR A 6 -2.12 9.65 -7.00
N LEU A 7 -2.16 8.98 -5.86
CA LEU A 7 -1.00 8.33 -5.26
C LEU A 7 -1.04 6.86 -5.66
N ILE A 8 0.02 6.33 -6.25
CA ILE A 8 0.01 4.96 -6.80
C ILE A 8 1.16 4.15 -6.22
N SER A 9 0.88 2.91 -5.84
CA SER A 9 1.92 1.95 -5.46
C SER A 9 2.92 1.80 -6.61
N ALA A 10 4.19 2.07 -6.35
CA ALA A 10 5.22 2.14 -7.37
C ALA A 10 5.37 0.83 -8.16
N CYS A 11 5.16 -0.32 -7.52
CA CYS A 11 5.25 -1.61 -8.21
C CYS A 11 4.21 -1.79 -9.31
N LEU A 12 3.06 -1.10 -9.22
CA LEU A 12 2.02 -1.18 -10.24
C LEU A 12 2.41 -0.49 -11.55
N LEU A 13 3.41 0.38 -11.51
CA LEU A 13 3.93 1.09 -12.67
C LEU A 13 5.30 0.56 -13.13
N GLY A 14 5.68 -0.61 -12.67
CA GLY A 14 6.87 -1.31 -13.14
C GLY A 14 8.13 -1.13 -12.29
N HIS A 15 8.05 -0.41 -11.18
CA HIS A 15 9.18 -0.30 -10.26
C HIS A 15 9.39 -1.62 -9.51
N LYS A 16 10.62 -2.12 -9.48
CA LYS A 16 10.97 -3.41 -8.87
C LYS A 16 11.20 -3.24 -7.38
N VAL A 17 10.17 -2.86 -6.64
CA VAL A 17 10.23 -2.50 -5.22
C VAL A 17 9.48 -3.46 -4.30
N ARG A 18 8.89 -4.53 -4.84
CA ARG A 18 8.25 -5.56 -4.03
C ARG A 18 9.27 -6.28 -3.17
N TYR A 19 8.79 -6.99 -2.14
CA TYR A 19 9.64 -7.70 -1.20
C TYR A 19 10.59 -8.69 -1.89
N ASP A 20 10.18 -9.26 -3.02
CA ASP A 20 10.97 -10.20 -3.81
C ASP A 20 11.84 -9.54 -4.91
N GLY A 21 11.89 -8.20 -4.95
CA GLY A 21 12.63 -7.44 -5.95
C GLY A 21 11.98 -7.38 -7.32
N ARG A 22 10.70 -7.75 -7.42
CA ARG A 22 9.93 -7.73 -8.67
C ARG A 22 9.00 -6.52 -8.71
N ASP A 23 8.42 -6.30 -9.87
CA ASP A 23 7.31 -5.35 -10.05
C ASP A 23 5.97 -6.08 -10.07
N CYS A 24 4.90 -5.29 -10.16
CA CYS A 24 3.53 -5.75 -10.38
C CYS A 24 2.89 -4.90 -11.47
N LEU A 25 3.61 -4.63 -12.56
CA LEU A 25 3.16 -3.74 -13.61
C LEU A 25 1.74 -4.05 -14.07
N VAL A 26 0.89 -3.03 -14.05
CA VAL A 26 -0.45 -3.06 -14.61
C VAL A 26 -0.46 -2.10 -15.79
N LYS A 27 -0.38 -2.65 -17.00
CA LYS A 27 -0.25 -1.86 -18.23
C LYS A 27 -1.42 -0.90 -18.41
N GLU A 28 -2.62 -1.30 -18.05
CA GLU A 28 -3.82 -0.47 -18.16
C GLU A 28 -3.72 0.81 -17.33
N LEU A 29 -3.06 0.77 -16.17
CA LEU A 29 -2.79 1.96 -15.39
C LEU A 29 -1.88 2.92 -16.13
N VAL A 30 -0.80 2.40 -16.70
CA VAL A 30 0.16 3.21 -17.47
C VAL A 30 -0.52 3.84 -18.67
N ASP A 31 -1.40 3.11 -19.34
CA ASP A 31 -2.08 3.57 -20.54
C ASP A 31 -3.17 4.63 -20.25
N HIS A 32 -3.76 4.62 -19.04
CA HIS A 32 -4.88 5.49 -18.68
C HIS A 32 -4.49 6.75 -17.91
N LEU A 33 -3.28 6.82 -17.37
CA LEU A 33 -2.86 7.93 -16.52
C LEU A 33 -1.69 8.67 -17.15
N LEU A 34 -1.80 9.99 -17.20
CA LEU A 34 -0.72 10.85 -17.68
C LEU A 34 0.26 11.12 -16.53
N PRO A 35 1.57 11.37 -16.84
CA PRO A 35 2.58 11.58 -15.79
C PRO A 35 2.29 12.74 -14.84
N ASP A 36 1.49 13.71 -15.23
CA ASP A 36 1.12 14.85 -14.39
C ASP A 36 -0.14 14.59 -13.53
N GLN A 37 -0.69 13.38 -13.57
CA GLN A 37 -1.88 12.99 -12.82
C GLN A 37 -1.58 12.15 -11.59
N TYR A 38 -0.32 11.78 -11.36
CA TYR A 38 0.00 10.88 -10.24
C TYR A 38 1.43 11.08 -9.72
N VAL A 39 1.64 10.62 -8.50
CA VAL A 39 2.95 10.35 -7.91
C VAL A 39 2.98 8.91 -7.41
N THR A 40 4.18 8.33 -7.31
CA THR A 40 4.35 6.93 -6.92
C THR A 40 5.10 6.83 -5.60
N ILE A 41 4.81 5.76 -4.86
CA ILE A 41 5.52 5.43 -3.64
C ILE A 41 5.48 3.93 -3.38
N CYS A 42 6.53 3.38 -2.77
CA CYS A 42 6.48 2.12 -2.07
C CYS A 42 6.62 2.41 -0.58
N PRO A 43 5.54 2.31 0.21
CA PRO A 43 5.61 2.65 1.63
C PRO A 43 6.62 1.80 2.41
N GLU A 44 6.78 0.52 2.05
CA GLU A 44 7.73 -0.36 2.73
C GLU A 44 9.16 0.12 2.53
N VAL A 45 9.53 0.48 1.31
CA VAL A 45 10.86 1.04 1.00
C VAL A 45 11.02 2.41 1.66
N SER A 46 10.01 3.25 1.62
CA SER A 46 10.03 4.57 2.27
C SER A 46 10.15 4.47 3.79
N GLY A 47 9.68 3.37 4.37
CA GLY A 47 9.85 3.06 5.79
C GLY A 47 11.23 2.54 6.16
N GLY A 48 12.10 2.33 5.19
CA GLY A 48 13.48 1.89 5.40
C GLY A 48 13.74 0.41 5.18
N LEU A 49 12.76 -0.34 4.68
CA LEU A 49 12.96 -1.77 4.41
C LEU A 49 13.75 -1.98 3.11
N PRO A 50 14.64 -2.99 3.08
CA PRO A 50 15.46 -3.26 1.89
C PRO A 50 14.68 -3.96 0.77
N ILE A 51 15.30 -4.06 -0.39
CA ILE A 51 14.86 -4.86 -1.53
C ILE A 51 16.00 -5.83 -1.88
N PRO A 52 15.81 -7.14 -1.91
CA PRO A 52 14.62 -7.85 -1.40
C PRO A 52 14.53 -7.84 0.12
N ARG A 53 13.38 -8.24 0.63
CA ARG A 53 13.12 -8.34 2.07
C ARG A 53 12.22 -9.54 2.36
N PRO A 54 12.22 -10.07 3.60
CA PRO A 54 11.29 -11.14 3.95
C PRO A 54 9.84 -10.69 3.79
N ALA A 55 8.97 -11.60 3.35
CA ALA A 55 7.53 -11.36 3.31
C ALA A 55 7.03 -11.10 4.73
N ALA A 56 6.04 -10.22 4.87
CA ALA A 56 5.46 -9.85 6.15
C ALA A 56 3.93 -9.88 6.10
N GLU A 57 3.32 -10.13 7.26
CA GLU A 57 1.87 -10.10 7.42
C GLU A 57 1.51 -9.41 8.72
N ILE A 58 0.30 -8.86 8.80
CA ILE A 58 -0.21 -8.27 10.04
C ILE A 58 -0.77 -9.38 10.91
N GLN A 59 -0.32 -9.43 12.17
CA GLN A 59 -0.82 -10.36 13.17
C GLN A 59 -1.69 -9.63 14.19
N SER A 60 -2.79 -10.27 14.60
CA SER A 60 -3.69 -9.82 15.66
C SER A 60 -4.54 -8.60 15.29
N GLY A 61 -4.77 -8.35 14.01
CA GLY A 61 -5.62 -7.26 13.56
C GLY A 61 -5.34 -6.82 12.14
N ASP A 62 -5.65 -5.57 11.85
CA ASP A 62 -5.46 -4.95 10.55
C ASP A 62 -4.55 -3.71 10.62
N GLY A 63 -4.47 -2.96 9.52
CA GLY A 63 -3.60 -1.80 9.45
C GLY A 63 -3.96 -0.68 10.43
N LEU A 64 -5.24 -0.48 10.71
CA LEU A 64 -5.66 0.49 11.72
C LEU A 64 -5.16 0.08 13.11
N ASP A 65 -5.28 -1.21 13.43
CA ASP A 65 -4.78 -1.74 14.70
C ASP A 65 -3.27 -1.56 14.83
N VAL A 66 -2.52 -1.71 13.74
CA VAL A 66 -1.07 -1.45 13.74
C VAL A 66 -0.78 0.02 14.05
N LEU A 67 -1.52 0.94 13.45
CA LEU A 67 -1.37 2.37 13.71
C LEU A 67 -1.66 2.72 15.18
N LEU A 68 -2.54 1.96 15.82
CA LEU A 68 -2.90 2.13 17.23
C LEU A 68 -2.03 1.29 18.19
N TYR A 69 -0.99 0.63 17.67
CA TYR A 69 -0.11 -0.27 18.44
C TYR A 69 -0.84 -1.44 19.10
N GLN A 70 -1.95 -1.90 18.51
CA GLN A 70 -2.76 -3.03 18.96
C GLN A 70 -2.53 -4.28 18.13
N ALA A 71 -1.84 -4.17 17.00
CA ALA A 71 -1.42 -5.27 16.15
C ALA A 71 0.00 -5.04 15.67
N HIS A 72 0.62 -6.06 15.12
CA HIS A 72 2.02 -6.01 14.69
C HIS A 72 2.17 -6.53 13.27
N VAL A 73 3.10 -5.94 12.52
CA VAL A 73 3.56 -6.49 11.24
C VAL A 73 4.79 -7.32 11.52
N ILE A 74 4.69 -8.62 11.24
CA ILE A 74 5.75 -9.59 11.55
C ILE A 74 6.20 -10.22 10.23
N ASP A 75 7.50 -10.26 10.00
CA ASP A 75 8.03 -10.93 8.81
C ASP A 75 8.08 -12.45 9.01
N ILE A 76 8.35 -13.17 7.92
CA ILE A 76 8.35 -14.64 7.94
C ILE A 76 9.44 -15.22 8.85
N ASN A 77 10.43 -14.43 9.20
CA ASN A 77 11.49 -14.81 10.15
C ASN A 77 11.15 -14.49 11.61
N GLY A 78 9.97 -13.94 11.84
CA GLY A 78 9.51 -13.57 13.19
C GLY A 78 9.94 -12.19 13.66
N THR A 79 10.54 -11.38 12.80
CA THR A 79 10.98 -10.03 13.14
C THR A 79 9.80 -9.05 13.06
N ASP A 80 9.63 -8.24 14.10
CA ASP A 80 8.62 -7.17 14.11
C ASP A 80 9.12 -6.00 13.26
N VAL A 81 8.40 -5.67 12.21
CA VAL A 81 8.71 -4.57 11.29
C VAL A 81 7.63 -3.48 11.32
N SER A 82 6.81 -3.46 12.37
CA SER A 82 5.68 -2.52 12.51
C SER A 82 6.12 -1.07 12.37
N ASP A 83 7.21 -0.67 13.00
CA ASP A 83 7.69 0.73 12.94
C ASP A 83 8.03 1.15 11.53
N ALA A 84 8.64 0.29 10.74
CA ALA A 84 8.93 0.58 9.33
C ALA A 84 7.65 0.76 8.52
N PHE A 85 6.63 -0.07 8.76
CA PHE A 85 5.34 0.04 8.08
C PHE A 85 4.61 1.33 8.47
N ILE A 86 4.63 1.70 9.74
CA ILE A 86 4.02 2.95 10.22
C ILE A 86 4.74 4.15 9.61
N LYS A 87 6.07 4.16 9.64
CA LYS A 87 6.88 5.23 9.03
C LYS A 87 6.59 5.37 7.54
N GLY A 88 6.49 4.25 6.83
CA GLY A 88 6.17 4.25 5.40
C GLY A 88 4.77 4.78 5.11
N ALA A 89 3.80 4.46 5.98
CA ALA A 89 2.43 4.97 5.85
C ALA A 89 2.40 6.50 5.99
N TYR A 90 3.10 7.06 6.96
CA TYR A 90 3.19 8.51 7.13
C TYR A 90 3.96 9.17 5.99
N ALA A 91 4.97 8.53 5.43
CA ALA A 91 5.65 9.02 4.22
C ALA A 91 4.69 9.12 3.04
N ALA A 92 3.83 8.12 2.86
CA ALA A 92 2.81 8.13 1.82
C ALA A 92 1.79 9.25 2.03
N LEU A 93 1.34 9.44 3.27
CA LEU A 93 0.42 10.52 3.62
C LEU A 93 1.04 11.89 3.33
N ASP A 94 2.29 12.10 3.74
CA ASP A 94 3.00 13.36 3.49
C ASP A 94 3.11 13.65 1.98
N LEU A 95 3.46 12.66 1.19
CA LEU A 95 3.55 12.80 -0.26
C LEU A 95 2.18 13.14 -0.87
N ALA A 96 1.14 12.43 -0.43
CA ALA A 96 -0.23 12.69 -0.89
C ALA A 96 -0.67 14.12 -0.58
N GLN A 97 -0.37 14.61 0.62
CA GLN A 97 -0.73 15.96 1.04
C GLN A 97 0.03 17.03 0.25
N ARG A 98 1.31 16.80 -0.01
CA ARG A 98 2.13 17.73 -0.81
C ARG A 98 1.59 17.92 -2.22
N PHE A 99 1.11 16.85 -2.84
CA PHE A 99 0.57 16.89 -4.20
C PHE A 99 -0.94 17.05 -4.23
N GLN A 100 -1.59 17.21 -3.07
CA GLN A 100 -3.03 17.33 -2.97
C GLN A 100 -3.76 16.15 -3.62
N ALA A 101 -3.21 14.94 -3.47
CA ALA A 101 -3.81 13.73 -4.00
C ALA A 101 -5.16 13.48 -3.34
N THR A 102 -6.14 13.11 -4.15
CA THR A 102 -7.50 12.83 -3.72
C THR A 102 -7.80 11.34 -3.68
N HIS A 103 -7.06 10.59 -4.47
CA HIS A 103 -7.27 9.16 -4.69
C HIS A 103 -5.96 8.41 -4.55
N ALA A 104 -6.03 7.17 -4.10
CA ALA A 104 -4.88 6.28 -4.08
C ALA A 104 -5.23 4.96 -4.74
N ILE A 105 -4.34 4.48 -5.61
CA ILE A 105 -4.43 3.16 -6.23
C ILE A 105 -3.28 2.35 -5.65
N LEU A 106 -3.61 1.41 -4.79
CA LEU A 106 -2.62 0.69 -3.99
C LEU A 106 -2.68 -0.81 -4.27
N LYS A 107 -1.51 -1.45 -4.18
CA LYS A 107 -1.37 -2.88 -4.47
C LYS A 107 -2.22 -3.73 -3.52
N ALA A 108 -3.11 -4.54 -4.08
CA ALA A 108 -3.94 -5.47 -3.32
C ALA A 108 -3.10 -6.50 -2.56
N HIS A 109 -3.61 -6.94 -1.42
CA HIS A 109 -3.07 -7.99 -0.54
C HIS A 109 -1.75 -7.63 0.17
N SER A 110 -1.21 -6.45 -0.05
CA SER A 110 -0.04 -5.97 0.68
C SER A 110 -0.41 -5.63 2.13
N PRO A 111 0.41 -5.96 3.12
CA PRO A 111 0.17 -5.53 4.51
C PRO A 111 0.24 -4.00 4.67
N SER A 112 0.87 -3.30 3.74
CA SER A 112 0.89 -1.85 3.71
C SER A 112 -0.26 -1.27 2.89
N CYS A 113 -0.46 -1.75 1.68
CA CYS A 113 -1.23 -1.06 0.64
C CYS A 113 -2.64 -1.60 0.43
N SER A 114 -2.96 -2.82 0.86
CA SER A 114 -4.27 -3.40 0.56
C SER A 114 -5.42 -2.62 1.20
N SER A 115 -6.53 -2.50 0.48
CA SER A 115 -7.68 -1.74 0.95
C SER A 115 -8.93 -2.58 1.25
N LYS A 116 -8.87 -3.89 1.13
CA LYS A 116 -10.03 -4.76 1.43
C LYS A 116 -9.67 -6.07 2.08
N LEU A 117 -8.68 -6.75 1.55
CA LEU A 117 -8.26 -8.07 2.03
C LEU A 117 -6.78 -8.05 2.33
N ILE A 118 -6.43 -8.57 3.49
CA ILE A 118 -5.05 -8.78 3.91
C ILE A 118 -4.86 -10.22 4.33
N TYR A 119 -3.64 -10.68 4.34
CA TYR A 119 -3.32 -11.98 4.93
C TYR A 119 -3.47 -11.92 6.45
N ASP A 120 -3.84 -13.06 7.05
CA ASP A 120 -4.25 -13.11 8.46
C ASP A 120 -3.09 -13.20 9.47
N GLY A 121 -1.86 -13.20 9.00
CA GLY A 121 -0.68 -13.28 9.86
C GLY A 121 -0.16 -14.70 10.08
N SER A 122 -0.83 -15.71 9.56
CA SER A 122 -0.43 -17.12 9.73
C SER A 122 0.56 -17.62 8.68
N PHE A 123 0.79 -16.86 7.62
CA PHE A 123 1.61 -17.25 6.46
C PHE A 123 1.09 -18.52 5.78
N THR A 124 -0.24 -18.71 5.77
CA THR A 124 -0.91 -19.89 5.20
C THR A 124 -1.70 -19.57 3.94
N GLY A 125 -1.69 -18.31 3.49
CA GLY A 125 -2.48 -17.85 2.35
C GLY A 125 -3.91 -17.46 2.71
N ASN A 126 -4.33 -17.60 3.96
CA ASN A 126 -5.65 -17.18 4.42
C ASN A 126 -5.74 -15.66 4.47
N LYS A 127 -6.85 -15.12 3.96
CA LYS A 127 -7.11 -13.68 3.93
C LYS A 127 -8.31 -13.35 4.82
N ILE A 128 -8.26 -12.17 5.40
CA ILE A 128 -9.35 -11.59 6.20
C ILE A 128 -9.69 -10.21 5.67
N GLN A 129 -10.87 -9.72 6.01
CA GLN A 129 -11.23 -8.33 5.71
C GLN A 129 -10.37 -7.40 6.55
N GLY A 130 -9.83 -6.37 5.92
CA GLY A 130 -9.02 -5.37 6.59
C GLY A 130 -8.21 -4.57 5.60
N ASP A 131 -7.69 -3.45 6.08
CA ASP A 131 -6.80 -2.59 5.31
C ASP A 131 -5.36 -2.82 5.73
N GLY A 132 -4.43 -2.62 4.80
CA GLY A 132 -3.03 -2.47 5.12
C GLY A 132 -2.77 -1.16 5.88
N VAL A 133 -1.58 -1.01 6.42
CA VAL A 133 -1.26 0.13 7.30
C VAL A 133 -1.39 1.47 6.58
N THR A 134 -0.83 1.57 5.37
CA THR A 134 -0.91 2.80 4.56
C THR A 134 -2.34 3.08 4.12
N ALA A 135 -3.06 2.07 3.63
CA ALA A 135 -4.44 2.23 3.21
C ALA A 135 -5.32 2.77 4.35
N ALA A 136 -5.16 2.22 5.55
CA ALA A 136 -5.91 2.66 6.74
C ALA A 136 -5.63 4.14 7.05
N LEU A 137 -4.36 4.55 7.03
CA LEU A 137 -3.98 5.93 7.34
C LEU A 137 -4.54 6.91 6.31
N LEU A 138 -4.42 6.60 5.03
CA LEU A 138 -4.93 7.47 3.96
C LEU A 138 -6.45 7.62 4.03
N LYS A 139 -7.17 6.54 4.32
CA LYS A 139 -8.64 6.59 4.51
C LYS A 139 -9.02 7.48 5.68
N GLN A 140 -8.28 7.43 6.79
CA GLN A 140 -8.53 8.31 7.94
C GLN A 140 -8.41 9.78 7.58
N HIS A 141 -7.61 10.11 6.58
CA HIS A 141 -7.40 11.49 6.13
C HIS A 141 -8.27 11.86 4.93
N GLY A 142 -9.33 11.09 4.68
CA GLY A 142 -10.34 11.43 3.70
C GLY A 142 -10.00 11.09 2.26
N MET A 143 -8.94 10.35 2.00
CA MET A 143 -8.62 9.91 0.65
C MET A 143 -9.49 8.72 0.24
N GLU A 144 -9.85 8.69 -1.04
CA GLU A 144 -10.50 7.53 -1.64
C GLU A 144 -9.42 6.53 -2.04
N VAL A 145 -9.42 5.36 -1.39
CA VAL A 145 -8.39 4.33 -1.59
C VAL A 145 -9.01 3.15 -2.31
N MET A 146 -8.35 2.71 -3.39
CA MET A 146 -8.80 1.57 -4.19
C MET A 146 -7.61 0.66 -4.53
N THR A 147 -7.91 -0.60 -4.80
CA THR A 147 -6.93 -1.54 -5.34
C THR A 147 -6.80 -1.34 -6.85
N GLU A 148 -5.75 -1.91 -7.44
CA GLU A 148 -5.59 -1.93 -8.90
C GLU A 148 -6.79 -2.58 -9.58
N ASP A 149 -7.35 -3.65 -9.00
CA ASP A 149 -8.51 -4.34 -9.56
C ASP A 149 -9.77 -3.48 -9.54
N GLU A 150 -9.99 -2.74 -8.46
CA GLU A 150 -11.12 -1.82 -8.35
C GLU A 150 -11.02 -0.70 -9.38
N PHE A 151 -9.81 -0.16 -9.58
CA PHE A 151 -9.59 0.89 -10.58
C PHE A 151 -9.87 0.36 -11.99
N LEU A 152 -9.38 -0.85 -12.32
CA LEU A 152 -9.61 -1.45 -13.63
C LEU A 152 -11.09 -1.66 -13.92
N GLN A 153 -11.87 -2.04 -12.93
CA GLN A 153 -13.33 -2.19 -13.09
C GLN A 153 -14.01 -0.86 -13.38
N MET A 154 -13.48 0.25 -12.87
CA MET A 154 -14.06 1.58 -13.11
C MET A 154 -13.84 2.07 -14.54
N ILE A 155 -12.75 1.67 -15.19
CA ILE A 155 -12.36 2.15 -16.51
C ILE A 155 -12.74 1.20 -17.64
N LEU A 156 -13.22 0.00 -17.33
CA LEU A 156 -13.65 -1.00 -18.34
C LEU A 156 -15.13 -0.87 -18.70
#